data_4217c2f9734c07771a00e0162ae721e7
#
_entry.id   4217c2f9734c07771a00e0162ae721e7
#
_cell.length_a   1.000
_cell.length_b   1.000
_cell.length_c   1.000
_cell.angle_alpha   90.00
_cell.angle_beta   90.00
_cell.angle_gamma   90.00
#
_symmetry.space_group_name_H-M   'P 1'
#
loop_
_entity.id
_entity.type
_entity.pdbx_description
1 polymer ?
#
loop_
_entity_poly.entity_id
_entity_poly.type
_entity_poly.pdbx_seq_one_letter_code
_entity_poly.pdbx_strand_id
1 'polypeptide(L)'
;MGSEKKIVEWESLSKWEMGVMVIMLPIFAVVAGFEHVIAKLTGATYNEVNIIVYYLLIPLSWAVMIDYITMLPFLTLMYIIAWIVFLWKDPMKFRDRCDWAFDKSVDFLLWFKRIGWNYVVSSVIICVVIPVLIYLELIWAIIKLEK
;
A
#
# COMPACT_ATOMS: atom_id res chain seq x y z
N MET A 1 -19.35 9.09 8.27
CA MET A 1 -19.55 10.51 8.00
C MET A 1 -18.46 11.41 8.63
N GLY A 2 -17.26 10.95 8.79
CA GLY A 2 -16.12 11.66 9.40
C GLY A 2 -14.85 11.77 8.57
N SER A 3 -14.73 11.05 7.46
CA SER A 3 -13.47 10.96 6.71
C SER A 3 -13.31 11.97 5.55
N GLU A 4 -14.37 12.51 5.02
CA GLU A 4 -14.27 13.41 3.85
C GLU A 4 -13.71 14.81 4.16
N LYS A 5 -13.80 15.29 5.40
CA LYS A 5 -13.34 16.64 5.77
C LYS A 5 -11.83 16.80 6.00
N LYS A 6 -11.03 15.73 5.94
CA LYS A 6 -9.59 15.80 6.26
C LYS A 6 -8.63 15.67 5.08
N ILE A 7 -9.12 15.48 3.87
CA ILE A 7 -8.28 15.07 2.73
C ILE A 7 -7.43 16.22 2.19
N VAL A 8 -7.94 17.43 2.09
CA VAL A 8 -7.12 18.57 1.63
C VAL A 8 -7.60 19.88 2.23
N GLU A 9 -6.78 20.49 3.05
CA GLU A 9 -6.89 21.89 3.48
C GLU A 9 -6.00 22.72 2.53
N TRP A 10 -6.56 23.13 1.38
CA TRP A 10 -5.82 23.85 0.31
C TRP A 10 -5.27 25.21 0.74
N GLU A 11 -5.90 25.85 1.72
CA GLU A 11 -5.57 27.22 2.15
C GLU A 11 -4.29 27.30 3.00
N SER A 12 -3.76 26.17 3.49
CA SER A 12 -2.58 26.15 4.35
C SER A 12 -1.30 25.64 3.69
N LEU A 13 -1.36 25.32 2.38
CA LEU A 13 -0.22 24.73 1.67
C LEU A 13 0.80 25.78 1.23
N SER A 14 2.05 25.54 1.53
CA SER A 14 3.18 26.33 0.97
C SER A 14 3.31 26.10 -0.55
N LYS A 15 4.00 27.01 -1.25
CA LYS A 15 4.16 26.92 -2.71
C LYS A 15 4.83 25.63 -3.18
N TRP A 16 5.76 25.08 -2.40
CA TRP A 16 6.45 23.84 -2.76
C TRP A 16 5.54 22.62 -2.54
N GLU A 17 4.73 22.63 -1.47
CA GLU A 17 3.73 21.59 -1.22
C GLU A 17 2.67 21.54 -2.32
N MET A 18 2.26 22.70 -2.82
CA MET A 18 1.36 22.82 -3.96
C MET A 18 1.96 22.21 -5.23
N GLY A 19 3.25 22.44 -5.49
CA GLY A 19 3.97 21.83 -6.63
C GLY A 19 4.03 20.31 -6.54
N VAL A 20 4.34 19.77 -5.37
CA VAL A 20 4.36 18.32 -5.12
C VAL A 20 2.97 17.71 -5.25
N MET A 21 1.93 18.40 -4.73
CA MET A 21 0.54 17.96 -4.83
C MET A 21 0.04 17.87 -6.27
N VAL A 22 0.41 18.80 -7.13
CA VAL A 22 0.02 18.79 -8.57
C VAL A 22 0.52 17.52 -9.26
N ILE A 23 1.70 16.99 -8.87
CA ILE A 23 2.26 15.77 -9.43
C ILE A 23 1.68 14.51 -8.75
N MET A 24 1.51 14.55 -7.44
CA MET A 24 1.10 13.38 -6.64
C MET A 24 -0.40 13.09 -6.73
N LEU A 25 -1.23 14.13 -6.87
CA LEU A 25 -2.68 13.97 -6.93
C LEU A 25 -3.16 13.11 -8.12
N PRO A 26 -2.69 13.31 -9.36
CA PRO A 26 -3.07 12.45 -10.48
C PRO A 26 -2.60 11.00 -10.29
N ILE A 27 -1.41 10.77 -9.73
CA ILE A 27 -0.92 9.42 -9.42
C ILE A 27 -1.84 8.75 -8.40
N PHE A 28 -2.16 9.44 -7.32
CA PHE A 28 -3.11 8.98 -6.31
C PHE A 28 -4.48 8.65 -6.93
N ALA A 29 -5.02 9.55 -7.77
CA ALA A 29 -6.31 9.38 -8.40
C ALA A 29 -6.34 8.16 -9.35
N VAL A 30 -5.27 7.92 -10.10
CA VAL A 30 -5.15 6.75 -10.98
C VAL A 30 -5.12 5.45 -10.17
N VAL A 31 -4.30 5.39 -9.12
CA VAL A 31 -4.18 4.19 -8.27
C VAL A 31 -5.50 3.92 -7.54
N ALA A 32 -6.07 4.91 -6.88
CA ALA A 32 -7.35 4.77 -6.19
C ALA A 32 -8.50 4.43 -7.16
N GLY A 33 -8.48 5.01 -8.35
CA GLY A 33 -9.44 4.69 -9.41
C GLY A 33 -9.33 3.24 -9.88
N PHE A 34 -8.12 2.74 -10.06
CA PHE A 34 -7.87 1.34 -10.44
C PHE A 34 -8.36 0.37 -9.35
N GLU A 35 -8.08 0.65 -8.08
CA GLU A 35 -8.59 -0.14 -6.96
C GLU A 35 -10.12 -0.14 -6.87
N HIS A 36 -10.76 1.00 -7.14
CA HIS A 36 -12.22 1.10 -7.21
C HIS A 36 -12.81 0.25 -8.34
N VAL A 37 -12.16 0.23 -9.51
CA VAL A 37 -12.58 -0.63 -10.63
C VAL A 37 -12.47 -2.10 -10.26
N ILE A 38 -11.36 -2.52 -9.64
CA ILE A 38 -11.19 -3.89 -9.16
C ILE A 38 -12.26 -4.24 -8.11
N ALA A 39 -12.49 -3.38 -7.13
CA ALA A 39 -13.52 -3.56 -6.13
C ALA A 39 -14.91 -3.78 -6.76
N LYS A 40 -15.27 -2.96 -7.74
CA LYS A 40 -16.54 -3.07 -8.46
C LYS A 40 -16.65 -4.36 -9.29
N LEU A 41 -15.57 -4.80 -9.92
CA LEU A 41 -15.54 -6.02 -10.74
C LEU A 41 -15.59 -7.30 -9.89
N THR A 42 -14.99 -7.28 -8.71
CA THR A 42 -14.88 -8.46 -7.82
C THR A 42 -16.00 -8.55 -6.79
N GLY A 43 -16.77 -7.47 -6.59
CA GLY A 43 -17.74 -7.36 -5.51
C GLY A 43 -17.13 -7.14 -4.12
N ALA A 44 -15.81 -6.93 -4.05
CA ALA A 44 -15.10 -6.58 -2.83
C ALA A 44 -15.29 -5.09 -2.48
N THR A 45 -15.02 -4.71 -1.24
CA THR A 45 -14.96 -3.30 -0.87
C THR A 45 -13.61 -2.69 -1.28
N TYR A 46 -13.56 -1.36 -1.40
CA TYR A 46 -12.32 -0.64 -1.64
C TYR A 46 -11.24 -0.98 -0.58
N ASN A 47 -11.64 -1.04 0.70
CA ASN A 47 -10.73 -1.38 1.79
C ASN A 47 -10.18 -2.80 1.67
N GLU A 48 -11.02 -3.77 1.28
CA GLU A 48 -10.59 -5.15 1.03
C GLU A 48 -9.55 -5.22 -0.10
N VAL A 49 -9.80 -4.54 -1.23
CA VAL A 49 -8.85 -4.49 -2.35
C VAL A 49 -7.54 -3.86 -1.93
N ASN A 50 -7.60 -2.73 -1.23
CA ASN A 50 -6.42 -2.02 -0.74
C ASN A 50 -5.55 -2.92 0.17
N ILE A 51 -6.16 -3.58 1.15
CA ILE A 51 -5.46 -4.49 2.06
C ILE A 51 -4.88 -5.69 1.30
N ILE A 52 -5.62 -6.29 0.37
CA ILE A 52 -5.12 -7.41 -0.43
C ILE A 52 -3.92 -6.98 -1.28
N VAL A 53 -3.99 -5.82 -1.94
CA VAL A 53 -2.91 -5.36 -2.81
C VAL A 53 -1.67 -5.01 -1.99
N TYR A 54 -1.79 -4.13 -0.99
CA TYR A 54 -0.63 -3.58 -0.28
C TYR A 54 -0.08 -4.47 0.82
N TYR A 55 -0.89 -5.31 1.44
CA TYR A 55 -0.47 -6.18 2.53
C TYR A 55 -0.38 -7.67 2.15
N LEU A 56 -0.95 -8.10 1.04
CA LEU A 56 -0.80 -9.48 0.59
C LEU A 56 0.03 -9.57 -0.69
N LEU A 57 -0.44 -8.98 -1.81
CA LEU A 57 0.17 -9.21 -3.12
C LEU A 57 1.56 -8.60 -3.25
N ILE A 58 1.74 -7.34 -2.88
CA ILE A 58 3.03 -6.64 -3.01
C ILE A 58 4.10 -7.30 -2.12
N PRO A 59 3.93 -7.45 -0.79
CA PRO A 59 4.96 -8.07 0.02
C PRO A 59 5.18 -9.56 -0.28
N LEU A 60 4.13 -10.29 -0.68
CA LEU A 60 4.27 -11.68 -1.11
C LEU A 60 5.15 -11.78 -2.37
N SER A 61 4.93 -10.91 -3.36
CA SER A 61 5.75 -10.89 -4.57
C SER A 61 7.22 -10.55 -4.26
N TRP A 62 7.47 -9.63 -3.32
CA TRP A 62 8.83 -9.35 -2.86
C TRP A 62 9.47 -10.57 -2.18
N ALA A 63 8.72 -11.28 -1.32
CA ALA A 63 9.20 -12.50 -0.67
C ALA A 63 9.59 -13.55 -1.71
N VAL A 64 8.76 -13.77 -2.75
CA VAL A 64 9.07 -14.70 -3.86
C VAL A 64 10.32 -14.26 -4.61
N MET A 65 10.48 -12.97 -4.92
CA MET A 65 11.67 -12.48 -5.63
C MET A 65 12.94 -12.62 -4.78
N ILE A 66 12.87 -12.35 -3.48
CA ILE A 66 14.00 -12.53 -2.56
C ILE A 66 14.34 -14.01 -2.41
N ASP A 67 13.35 -14.88 -2.27
CA ASP A 67 13.55 -16.33 -2.21
C ASP A 67 14.21 -16.86 -3.50
N TYR A 68 13.83 -16.31 -4.66
CA TYR A 68 14.49 -16.63 -5.93
C TYR A 68 15.98 -16.21 -5.93
N ILE A 69 16.27 -14.98 -5.43
CA ILE A 69 17.65 -14.47 -5.33
C ILE A 69 18.49 -15.29 -4.35
N THR A 70 17.93 -15.66 -3.22
CA THR A 70 18.63 -16.40 -2.16
C THR A 70 18.63 -17.91 -2.36
N MET A 71 17.86 -18.41 -3.32
CA MET A 71 17.63 -19.86 -3.55
C MET A 71 17.05 -20.60 -2.33
N LEU A 72 16.37 -19.89 -1.44
CA LEU A 72 15.78 -20.43 -0.22
C LEU A 72 14.30 -19.99 -0.11
N PRO A 73 13.33 -20.91 -0.26
CA PRO A 73 11.89 -20.55 -0.24
C PRO A 73 11.36 -20.31 1.18
N PHE A 74 12.12 -19.62 2.01
CA PHE A 74 11.82 -19.42 3.43
C PHE A 74 10.89 -18.24 3.67
N LEU A 75 11.13 -17.10 3.02
CA LEU A 75 10.36 -15.87 3.25
C LEU A 75 8.94 -15.99 2.74
N THR A 76 8.75 -16.55 1.56
CA THR A 76 7.42 -16.82 0.99
C THR A 76 6.61 -17.71 1.92
N LEU A 77 7.21 -18.81 2.41
CA LEU A 77 6.53 -19.72 3.32
C LEU A 77 6.14 -19.06 4.63
N MET A 78 7.08 -18.34 5.26
CA MET A 78 6.84 -17.60 6.51
C MET A 78 5.74 -16.55 6.33
N TYR A 79 5.72 -15.87 5.19
CA TYR A 79 4.72 -14.84 4.90
C TYR A 79 3.31 -15.44 4.73
N ILE A 80 3.21 -16.58 4.03
CA ILE A 80 1.94 -17.30 3.87
C ILE A 80 1.44 -17.80 5.23
N ILE A 81 2.32 -18.37 6.05
CA ILE A 81 1.95 -18.83 7.40
C ILE A 81 1.46 -17.64 8.26
N ALA A 82 2.15 -16.49 8.22
CA ALA A 82 1.72 -15.30 8.94
C ALA A 82 0.31 -14.84 8.52
N TRP A 83 -0.01 -14.88 7.23
CA TRP A 83 -1.34 -14.58 6.72
C TRP A 83 -2.40 -15.59 7.17
N ILE A 84 -2.09 -16.89 7.13
CA ILE A 84 -2.99 -17.94 7.63
C ILE A 84 -3.29 -17.71 9.11
N VAL A 85 -2.27 -17.44 9.93
CA VAL A 85 -2.43 -17.14 11.35
C VAL A 85 -3.25 -15.87 11.58
N PHE A 86 -2.99 -14.81 10.80
CA PHE A 86 -3.76 -13.58 10.86
C PHE A 86 -5.23 -13.80 10.55
N LEU A 87 -5.55 -14.64 9.56
CA LEU A 87 -6.93 -14.96 9.20
C LEU A 87 -7.62 -15.88 10.22
N TRP A 88 -6.87 -16.73 10.92
CA TRP A 88 -7.41 -17.76 11.80
C TRP A 88 -7.61 -17.29 13.25
N LYS A 89 -6.85 -16.31 13.71
CA LYS A 89 -6.71 -15.94 15.12
C LYS A 89 -7.95 -15.31 15.77
N ASP A 90 -8.92 -14.83 14.98
CA ASP A 90 -10.11 -14.16 15.49
C ASP A 90 -11.37 -14.52 14.68
N PRO A 91 -12.56 -14.61 15.32
CA PRO A 91 -13.81 -14.87 14.64
C PRO A 91 -14.37 -13.68 13.85
N MET A 92 -13.61 -12.59 13.71
CA MET A 92 -14.02 -11.44 12.90
C MET A 92 -14.16 -11.82 11.44
N LYS A 93 -15.19 -11.28 10.79
CA LYS A 93 -15.33 -11.41 9.33
C LYS A 93 -14.16 -10.76 8.63
N PHE A 94 -13.73 -11.32 7.50
CA PHE A 94 -12.60 -10.81 6.72
C PHE A 94 -12.76 -9.31 6.40
N ARG A 95 -13.96 -8.88 6.06
CA ARG A 95 -14.29 -7.47 5.77
C ARG A 95 -14.00 -6.54 6.95
N ASP A 96 -14.44 -6.91 8.16
CA ASP A 96 -14.25 -6.10 9.37
C ASP A 96 -12.75 -5.96 9.71
N ARG A 97 -11.94 -6.99 9.41
CA ARG A 97 -10.48 -6.93 9.56
C ARG A 97 -9.83 -6.02 8.54
N CYS A 98 -10.28 -6.07 7.29
CA CYS A 98 -9.77 -5.18 6.25
C CYS A 98 -10.11 -3.73 6.58
N ASP A 99 -11.31 -3.45 7.07
CA ASP A 99 -11.72 -2.11 7.51
C ASP A 99 -10.86 -1.63 8.68
N TRP A 100 -10.64 -2.47 9.70
CA TRP A 100 -9.76 -2.14 10.82
C TRP A 100 -8.32 -1.89 10.38
N ALA A 101 -7.76 -2.75 9.53
CA ALA A 101 -6.40 -2.61 9.02
C ALA A 101 -6.24 -1.37 8.14
N PHE A 102 -7.25 -1.07 7.33
CA PHE A 102 -7.30 0.12 6.50
C PHE A 102 -7.32 1.40 7.36
N ASP A 103 -8.17 1.46 8.38
CA ASP A 103 -8.23 2.60 9.30
C ASP A 103 -6.89 2.83 10.01
N LYS A 104 -6.23 1.75 10.46
CA LYS A 104 -4.89 1.83 11.05
C LYS A 104 -3.84 2.31 10.07
N SER A 105 -3.94 1.92 8.82
CA SER A 105 -3.05 2.39 7.75
C SER A 105 -3.25 3.88 7.46
N VAL A 106 -4.50 4.34 7.45
CA VAL A 106 -4.83 5.77 7.31
C VAL A 106 -4.29 6.56 8.50
N ASP A 107 -4.47 6.08 9.73
CA ASP A 107 -3.91 6.72 10.93
C ASP A 107 -2.38 6.83 10.85
N PHE A 108 -1.71 5.78 10.37
CA PHE A 108 -0.27 5.77 10.14
C PHE A 108 0.14 6.81 9.08
N LEU A 109 -0.56 6.90 7.96
CA LEU A 109 -0.28 7.89 6.92
C LEU A 109 -0.52 9.32 7.43
N LEU A 110 -1.55 9.53 8.25
CA LEU A 110 -1.84 10.81 8.86
C LEU A 110 -0.79 11.22 9.92
N TRP A 111 -0.09 10.25 10.53
CA TRP A 111 1.01 10.54 11.44
C TRP A 111 2.13 11.33 10.75
N PHE A 112 2.37 11.09 9.46
CA PHE A 112 3.35 11.86 8.66
C PHE A 112 2.96 13.34 8.48
N LYS A 113 1.71 13.72 8.76
CA LYS A 113 1.30 15.12 8.81
C LYS A 113 2.13 15.92 9.85
N ARG A 114 2.65 15.25 10.89
CA ARG A 114 3.54 15.85 11.90
C ARG A 114 4.89 16.31 11.33
N ILE A 115 5.30 15.71 10.19
CA ILE A 115 6.56 16.04 9.50
C ILE A 115 6.29 17.03 8.33
N GLY A 116 5.05 17.53 8.21
CA GLY A 116 4.65 18.46 7.14
C GLY A 116 4.20 17.75 5.85
N TRP A 117 3.98 16.45 5.86
CA TRP A 117 3.51 15.72 4.68
C TRP A 117 1.99 15.62 4.70
N ASN A 118 1.36 15.91 3.55
CA ASN A 118 -0.07 15.72 3.38
C ASN A 118 -0.40 14.22 3.20
N TYR A 119 -1.63 13.82 3.52
CA TYR A 119 -2.12 12.45 3.33
C TYR A 119 -1.86 11.91 1.91
N VAL A 120 -2.16 12.69 0.88
CA VAL A 120 -1.95 12.30 -0.53
C VAL A 120 -0.47 12.05 -0.82
N VAL A 121 0.41 12.96 -0.37
CA VAL A 121 1.87 12.82 -0.55
C VAL A 121 2.39 11.58 0.17
N SER A 122 2.01 11.38 1.44
CA SER A 122 2.41 10.21 2.22
C SER A 122 1.91 8.92 1.59
N SER A 123 0.67 8.90 1.12
CA SER A 123 0.07 7.74 0.45
C SER A 123 0.82 7.39 -0.83
N VAL A 124 1.08 8.35 -1.72
CA VAL A 124 1.80 8.08 -2.97
C VAL A 124 3.24 7.64 -2.71
N ILE A 125 3.94 8.26 -1.76
CA ILE A 125 5.33 7.87 -1.46
C ILE A 125 5.36 6.45 -0.90
N ILE A 126 4.52 6.13 0.08
CA ILE A 126 4.55 4.84 0.78
C ILE A 126 3.93 3.72 -0.07
N CYS A 127 2.85 4.01 -0.78
CA CYS A 127 2.10 2.99 -1.51
C CYS A 127 2.54 2.82 -2.97
N VAL A 128 3.24 3.80 -3.56
CA VAL A 128 3.66 3.75 -4.97
C VAL A 128 5.17 3.85 -5.10
N VAL A 129 5.79 4.95 -4.61
CA VAL A 129 7.20 5.22 -4.84
C VAL A 129 8.09 4.16 -4.18
N ILE A 130 7.89 3.86 -2.90
CA ILE A 130 8.69 2.87 -2.17
C ILE A 130 8.54 1.47 -2.79
N PRO A 131 7.32 0.93 -3.05
CA PRO A 131 7.16 -0.34 -3.74
C PRO A 131 7.86 -0.40 -5.10
N VAL A 132 7.74 0.65 -5.91
CA VAL A 132 8.40 0.71 -7.22
C VAL A 132 9.92 0.65 -7.08
N LEU A 133 10.50 1.41 -6.14
CA LEU A 133 11.95 1.37 -5.88
C LEU A 133 12.42 -0.02 -5.45
N ILE A 134 11.68 -0.69 -4.56
CA ILE A 134 11.99 -2.05 -4.13
C ILE A 134 11.93 -3.03 -5.32
N TYR A 135 10.91 -2.92 -6.19
CA TYR A 135 10.85 -3.76 -7.39
C TYR A 135 12.04 -3.52 -8.33
N LEU A 136 12.43 -2.26 -8.55
CA LEU A 136 13.59 -1.94 -9.40
C LEU A 136 14.88 -2.57 -8.85
N GLU A 137 15.11 -2.49 -7.54
CA GLU A 137 16.26 -3.12 -6.88
C GLU A 137 16.25 -4.64 -6.99
N LEU A 138 15.09 -5.28 -6.75
CA LEU A 138 14.95 -6.72 -6.84
C LEU A 138 15.12 -7.23 -8.28
N ILE A 139 14.53 -6.54 -9.26
CA ILE A 139 14.69 -6.88 -10.69
C ILE A 139 16.15 -6.73 -11.11
N TRP A 140 16.80 -5.64 -10.70
CA TRP A 140 18.22 -5.43 -10.98
C TRP A 140 19.09 -6.54 -10.39
N ALA A 141 18.81 -6.96 -9.13
CA ALA A 141 19.52 -8.06 -8.49
C ALA A 141 19.33 -9.39 -9.24
N ILE A 142 18.10 -9.70 -9.70
CA ILE A 142 17.82 -10.90 -10.49
C ILE A 142 18.60 -10.89 -11.81
N ILE A 143 18.56 -9.78 -12.56
CA ILE A 143 19.28 -9.63 -13.83
C ILE A 143 20.80 -9.80 -13.63
N LYS A 144 21.33 -9.36 -12.49
CA LYS A 144 22.74 -9.50 -12.16
C LYS A 144 23.15 -10.94 -11.82
N LEU A 145 22.21 -11.73 -11.28
CA LEU A 145 22.47 -13.15 -11.01
C LEU A 145 22.44 -14.02 -12.26
N GLU A 146 21.70 -13.62 -13.28
CA GLU A 146 21.59 -14.37 -14.56
C GLU A 146 22.73 -14.08 -15.55
N LYS A 147 23.62 -13.13 -15.23
CA LYS A 147 24.82 -12.80 -16.04
C LYS A 147 26.06 -13.47 -15.53
#